data_1900d778a94aedd7c1440777789fb93f
#
_entry.id   1900d778a94aedd7c1440777789fb93f
#
_cell.length_a   1.000
_cell.length_b   1.000
_cell.length_c   1.000
_cell.angle_alpha   90.00
_cell.angle_beta   90.00
_cell.angle_gamma   90.00
#
_symmetry.space_group_name_H-M   'P 1'
#
loop_
_entity.id
_entity.type
_entity.pdbx_description
1 polymer ?
#
loop_
_entity_poly.entity_id
_entity_poly.type
_entity_poly.pdbx_seq_one_letter_code
_entity_poly.pdbx_strand_id
1 'polypeptide(L)'
;MLTPGLLDPAFQIYWDEMDRCRSARAYWALLHVTVCLPDICAALESADGETRGARYVAWCNQHLADPLLSGLERWQMRCKVLHQGRASIAEGRYDGFSFAQPAENGQVDHRRVEGATLVLDVGMLTTEMTAGVRRWIQHHERNPSSSEAAYIQRNLPALIRVRQFPFPPTAGAPLPVSPTIINRSS
;
A
#
# COMPACT_ATOMS: atom_id res chain seq x y z
N MET A 1 9.31 7.21 22.97
CA MET A 1 8.30 6.19 23.30
C MET A 1 7.09 6.43 22.40
N LEU A 2 6.60 5.41 21.72
CA LEU A 2 5.42 5.53 20.86
C LEU A 2 4.15 5.75 21.71
N THR A 3 3.34 6.73 21.32
CA THR A 3 2.06 6.99 21.99
C THR A 3 1.07 5.88 21.63
N PRO A 4 0.48 5.17 22.60
CA PRO A 4 -0.52 4.13 22.34
C PRO A 4 -1.73 4.67 21.57
N GLY A 5 -2.26 3.84 20.64
CA GLY A 5 -3.45 4.18 19.85
C GLY A 5 -3.22 5.25 18.77
N LEU A 6 -1.97 5.61 18.47
CA LEU A 6 -1.64 6.64 17.48
C LEU A 6 -1.58 6.09 16.05
N LEU A 7 -1.22 4.81 15.87
CA LEU A 7 -0.97 4.24 14.54
C LEU A 7 -2.26 3.96 13.77
N ASP A 8 -3.24 3.33 14.37
CA ASP A 8 -4.47 2.95 13.65
C ASP A 8 -5.21 4.15 13.07
N PRO A 9 -5.43 5.27 13.81
CA PRO A 9 -5.96 6.50 13.23
C PRO A 9 -5.11 7.12 12.12
N ALA A 10 -3.78 6.98 12.19
CA ALA A 10 -2.89 7.49 11.16
C ALA A 10 -3.03 6.71 9.83
N PHE A 11 -3.41 5.44 9.90
CA PHE A 11 -3.67 4.61 8.74
C PHE A 11 -5.11 4.69 8.22
N GLN A 12 -6.02 5.40 8.92
CA GLN A 12 -7.44 5.48 8.54
C GLN A 12 -7.65 5.98 7.11
N ILE A 13 -6.81 6.93 6.64
CA ILE A 13 -6.88 7.44 5.27
C ILE A 13 -6.70 6.32 4.22
N TYR A 14 -5.82 5.36 4.48
CA TYR A 14 -5.58 4.23 3.57
C TYR A 14 -6.74 3.24 3.60
N TRP A 15 -7.30 3.00 4.80
CA TRP A 15 -8.48 2.14 4.95
C TRP A 15 -9.69 2.73 4.20
N ASP A 16 -9.98 4.01 4.40
CA ASP A 16 -11.05 4.72 3.72
C ASP A 16 -10.88 4.72 2.20
N GLU A 17 -9.64 4.92 1.71
CA GLU A 17 -9.37 4.90 0.27
C GLU A 17 -9.55 3.50 -0.33
N MET A 18 -9.07 2.47 0.35
CA MET A 18 -9.26 1.09 -0.10
C MET A 18 -10.74 0.71 -0.12
N ASP A 19 -11.53 1.15 0.85
CA ASP A 19 -12.97 0.92 0.89
C ASP A 19 -13.71 1.70 -0.22
N ARG A 20 -13.30 2.93 -0.53
CA ARG A 20 -13.80 3.67 -1.69
C ARG A 20 -13.48 2.97 -3.01
N CYS A 21 -12.24 2.53 -3.18
CA CYS A 21 -11.83 1.78 -4.38
C CYS A 21 -12.63 0.47 -4.53
N ARG A 22 -12.83 -0.25 -3.43
CA ARG A 22 -13.61 -1.50 -3.41
C ARG A 22 -15.08 -1.24 -3.77
N SER A 23 -15.70 -0.24 -3.17
CA SER A 23 -17.09 0.14 -3.42
C SER A 23 -17.32 0.63 -4.87
N ALA A 24 -16.35 1.32 -5.44
CA ALA A 24 -16.36 1.77 -6.83
C ALA A 24 -15.91 0.69 -7.83
N ARG A 25 -15.53 -0.52 -7.38
CA ARG A 25 -14.93 -1.58 -8.19
C ARG A 25 -13.65 -1.12 -8.95
N ALA A 26 -12.96 -0.13 -8.41
CA ALA A 26 -11.72 0.42 -8.96
C ALA A 26 -10.52 -0.46 -8.56
N TYR A 27 -10.53 -1.73 -8.98
CA TYR A 27 -9.58 -2.75 -8.51
C TYR A 27 -8.12 -2.44 -8.88
N TRP A 28 -7.89 -1.73 -9.98
CA TRP A 28 -6.55 -1.29 -10.33
C TRP A 28 -6.01 -0.25 -9.32
N ALA A 29 -6.82 0.74 -8.96
CA ALA A 29 -6.46 1.71 -7.92
C ALA A 29 -6.30 1.04 -6.55
N LEU A 30 -7.19 0.09 -6.20
CA LEU A 30 -7.08 -0.71 -4.99
C LEU A 30 -5.74 -1.46 -4.93
N LEU A 31 -5.32 -2.10 -6.02
CA LEU A 31 -4.04 -2.78 -6.10
C LEU A 31 -2.86 -1.83 -5.83
N HIS A 32 -2.88 -0.61 -6.43
CA HIS A 32 -1.83 0.38 -6.22
C HIS A 32 -1.71 0.80 -4.76
N VAL A 33 -2.82 1.12 -4.10
CA VAL A 33 -2.82 1.45 -2.66
C VAL A 33 -2.31 0.27 -1.84
N THR A 34 -2.78 -0.94 -2.14
CA THR A 34 -2.42 -2.16 -1.42
C THR A 34 -0.92 -2.43 -1.43
N VAL A 35 -0.28 -2.37 -2.60
CA VAL A 35 1.15 -2.71 -2.72
C VAL A 35 2.09 -1.63 -2.17
N CYS A 36 1.58 -0.41 -1.89
CA CYS A 36 2.34 0.65 -1.24
C CYS A 36 2.41 0.51 0.29
N LEU A 37 1.51 -0.24 0.92
CA LEU A 37 1.45 -0.30 2.39
C LEU A 37 2.74 -0.76 3.06
N PRO A 38 3.45 -1.80 2.56
CA PRO A 38 4.74 -2.19 3.14
C PRO A 38 5.82 -1.11 3.03
N ASP A 39 5.83 -0.30 1.94
CA ASP A 39 6.75 0.83 1.82
C ASP A 39 6.55 1.83 2.95
N ILE A 40 5.29 2.15 3.23
CA ILE A 40 4.90 3.13 4.26
C ILE A 40 5.31 2.62 5.64
N CYS A 41 4.98 1.37 5.96
CA CYS A 41 5.33 0.77 7.24
C CYS A 41 6.86 0.68 7.43
N ALA A 42 7.58 0.18 6.41
CA ALA A 42 9.03 0.05 6.46
C ALA A 42 9.76 1.40 6.52
N ALA A 43 9.22 2.45 5.89
CA ALA A 43 9.74 3.80 6.03
C ALA A 43 9.52 4.35 7.44
N LEU A 44 8.32 4.18 8.00
CA LEU A 44 8.02 4.65 9.34
C LEU A 44 8.92 4.06 10.40
N GLU A 45 9.21 2.76 10.36
CA GLU A 45 10.07 2.08 11.34
C GLU A 45 11.58 2.25 11.08
N SER A 46 11.95 2.99 10.03
CA SER A 46 13.36 3.19 9.67
C SER A 46 13.99 4.44 10.30
N ALA A 47 15.31 4.39 10.52
CA ALA A 47 16.04 5.49 11.14
C ALA A 47 16.07 6.76 10.28
N ASP A 48 15.99 6.66 8.96
CA ASP A 48 16.02 7.78 8.01
C ASP A 48 14.63 8.17 7.48
N GLY A 49 13.56 7.46 7.85
CA GLY A 49 12.21 7.70 7.34
C GLY A 49 12.00 7.24 5.89
N GLU A 50 12.97 6.49 5.34
CA GLU A 50 12.95 6.06 3.95
C GLU A 50 12.79 4.54 3.83
N THR A 51 12.13 4.09 2.77
CA THR A 51 12.11 2.67 2.40
C THR A 51 13.05 2.39 1.24
N ARG A 52 13.53 1.14 1.18
CA ARG A 52 14.35 0.59 0.10
C ARG A 52 13.96 -0.87 -0.10
N GLY A 53 14.30 -1.45 -1.25
CA GLY A 53 13.92 -2.82 -1.56
C GLY A 53 14.20 -3.81 -0.43
N ALA A 54 15.37 -3.75 0.19
CA ALA A 54 15.73 -4.63 1.30
C ALA A 54 14.82 -4.48 2.53
N ARG A 55 14.42 -3.24 2.87
CA ARG A 55 13.49 -2.97 3.99
C ARG A 55 12.08 -3.44 3.68
N TYR A 56 11.60 -3.19 2.47
CA TYR A 56 10.32 -3.71 2.01
C TYR A 56 10.26 -5.23 2.10
N VAL A 57 11.28 -5.90 1.56
CA VAL A 57 11.39 -7.38 1.58
C VAL A 57 11.40 -7.91 3.01
N ALA A 58 12.19 -7.30 3.90
CA ALA A 58 12.27 -7.70 5.31
C ALA A 58 10.91 -7.54 6.01
N TRP A 59 10.25 -6.39 5.80
CA TRP A 59 8.91 -6.14 6.35
C TRP A 59 7.88 -7.18 5.87
N CYS A 60 7.85 -7.45 4.56
CA CYS A 60 6.95 -8.46 4.01
C CYS A 60 7.21 -9.85 4.59
N ASN A 61 8.47 -10.27 4.69
CA ASN A 61 8.83 -11.58 5.25
C ASN A 61 8.43 -11.70 6.72
N GLN A 62 8.49 -10.61 7.48
CA GLN A 62 8.14 -10.59 8.90
C GLN A 62 6.62 -10.56 9.13
N HIS A 63 5.88 -9.77 8.36
CA HIS A 63 4.47 -9.49 8.64
C HIS A 63 3.49 -10.19 7.68
N LEU A 64 3.98 -10.70 6.56
CA LEU A 64 3.19 -11.36 5.52
C LEU A 64 3.73 -12.75 5.19
N ALA A 65 4.28 -13.46 6.18
CA ALA A 65 4.87 -14.79 5.97
C ALA A 65 3.94 -15.69 5.14
N ASP A 66 4.38 -16.02 3.91
CA ASP A 66 3.58 -16.71 2.91
C ASP A 66 4.47 -17.67 2.12
N PRO A 67 4.18 -18.97 2.09
CA PRO A 67 5.00 -19.94 1.36
C PRO A 67 4.95 -19.77 -0.16
N LEU A 68 3.90 -19.13 -0.69
CA LEU A 68 3.70 -18.95 -2.14
C LEU A 68 4.14 -17.59 -2.68
N LEU A 69 4.34 -16.59 -1.81
CA LEU A 69 4.67 -15.23 -2.24
C LEU A 69 5.66 -14.60 -1.26
N SER A 70 6.93 -14.69 -1.59
CA SER A 70 8.04 -14.14 -0.79
C SER A 70 8.05 -12.61 -0.77
N GLY A 71 8.79 -12.02 0.17
CA GLY A 71 8.99 -10.58 0.22
C GLY A 71 9.68 -10.03 -1.04
N LEU A 72 10.60 -10.80 -1.65
CA LEU A 72 11.26 -10.40 -2.90
C LEU A 72 10.27 -10.35 -4.08
N GLU A 73 9.44 -11.37 -4.21
CA GLU A 73 8.40 -11.41 -5.27
C GLU A 73 7.38 -10.27 -5.08
N ARG A 74 7.00 -9.96 -3.82
CA ARG A 74 6.14 -8.80 -3.50
C ARG A 74 6.81 -7.46 -3.86
N TRP A 75 8.10 -7.33 -3.60
CA TRP A 75 8.86 -6.14 -3.99
C TRP A 75 8.90 -5.97 -5.52
N GLN A 76 9.20 -7.03 -6.25
CA GLN A 76 9.21 -6.98 -7.72
C GLN A 76 7.81 -6.69 -8.27
N MET A 77 6.76 -7.33 -7.75
CA MET A 77 5.37 -7.04 -8.10
C MET A 77 5.05 -5.55 -7.90
N ARG A 78 5.39 -4.98 -6.73
CA ARG A 78 5.19 -3.57 -6.42
C ARG A 78 5.91 -2.67 -7.44
N CYS A 79 7.18 -2.93 -7.72
CA CYS A 79 7.95 -2.13 -8.67
C CYS A 79 7.36 -2.18 -10.08
N LYS A 80 6.92 -3.35 -10.53
CA LYS A 80 6.34 -3.51 -11.86
C LYS A 80 4.96 -2.87 -11.98
N VAL A 81 4.09 -3.09 -11.00
CA VAL A 81 2.74 -2.51 -10.96
C VAL A 81 2.80 -0.97 -10.93
N LEU A 82 3.58 -0.40 -10.00
CA LEU A 82 3.58 1.05 -9.78
C LEU A 82 4.34 1.83 -10.87
N HIS A 83 5.45 1.30 -11.38
CA HIS A 83 6.33 2.09 -12.23
C HIS A 83 6.27 1.70 -13.71
N GLN A 84 5.77 0.52 -14.05
CA GLN A 84 5.83 0.02 -15.42
C GLN A 84 4.48 -0.47 -15.97
N GLY A 85 3.44 -0.56 -15.15
CA GLY A 85 2.16 -1.14 -15.55
C GLY A 85 2.29 -2.58 -16.06
N ARG A 86 3.29 -3.34 -15.55
CA ARG A 86 3.60 -4.70 -15.98
C ARG A 86 3.41 -5.67 -14.82
N ALA A 87 3.20 -6.93 -15.18
CA ALA A 87 3.05 -8.01 -14.21
C ALA A 87 4.19 -9.05 -14.28
N SER A 88 5.12 -8.93 -15.26
CA SER A 88 6.29 -9.82 -15.37
C SER A 88 7.38 -9.44 -14.38
N ILE A 89 8.04 -10.43 -13.78
CA ILE A 89 9.17 -10.25 -12.87
C ILE A 89 10.41 -10.96 -13.38
N ALA A 90 11.59 -10.50 -12.97
CA ALA A 90 12.86 -11.01 -13.47
C ALA A 90 13.44 -12.15 -12.62
N GLU A 91 13.11 -12.16 -11.33
CA GLU A 91 13.66 -13.10 -10.35
C GLU A 91 12.56 -13.56 -9.42
N GLY A 92 12.49 -14.85 -9.15
CA GLY A 92 11.51 -15.44 -8.26
C GLY A 92 11.05 -16.79 -8.75
N ARG A 93 10.01 -17.30 -8.12
CA ARG A 93 9.39 -18.60 -8.43
C ARG A 93 8.52 -18.53 -9.67
N TYR A 94 8.05 -17.34 -10.03
CA TYR A 94 7.11 -17.08 -11.11
C TYR A 94 7.73 -16.13 -12.13
N ASP A 95 7.32 -16.24 -13.40
CA ASP A 95 7.67 -15.29 -14.45
C ASP A 95 6.81 -14.01 -14.38
N GLY A 96 5.70 -14.07 -13.62
CA GLY A 96 4.82 -12.92 -13.48
C GLY A 96 3.59 -13.19 -12.64
N PHE A 97 2.73 -12.18 -12.58
CA PHE A 97 1.47 -12.18 -11.86
C PHE A 97 0.30 -11.90 -12.80
N SER A 98 -0.85 -12.51 -12.52
CA SER A 98 -2.14 -12.13 -13.09
C SER A 98 -3.05 -11.67 -11.95
N PHE A 99 -3.77 -10.56 -12.17
CA PHE A 99 -4.63 -9.99 -11.14
C PHE A 99 -6.09 -10.25 -11.49
N ALA A 100 -6.75 -11.09 -10.67
CA ALA A 100 -8.16 -11.35 -10.79
C ALA A 100 -8.97 -10.29 -10.03
N GLN A 101 -10.09 -9.88 -10.61
CA GLN A 101 -11.08 -9.09 -9.91
C GLN A 101 -11.97 -10.01 -9.07
N PRO A 102 -12.40 -9.60 -7.86
CA PRO A 102 -13.38 -10.35 -7.10
C PRO A 102 -14.63 -10.63 -7.93
N ALA A 103 -15.02 -11.90 -8.02
CA ALA A 103 -16.18 -12.30 -8.80
C ALA A 103 -17.49 -11.96 -8.08
N GLU A 104 -18.53 -11.55 -8.82
CA GLU A 104 -19.85 -11.22 -8.27
C GLU A 104 -20.55 -12.40 -7.58
N ASN A 105 -20.27 -13.62 -8.05
CA ASN A 105 -20.79 -14.86 -7.46
C ASN A 105 -20.04 -15.34 -6.22
N GLY A 106 -19.06 -14.55 -5.72
CA GLY A 106 -18.23 -14.90 -4.56
C GLY A 106 -17.14 -15.93 -4.86
N GLN A 107 -16.98 -16.36 -6.10
CA GLN A 107 -15.87 -17.25 -6.48
C GLN A 107 -14.55 -16.49 -6.33
N VAL A 108 -13.55 -17.12 -5.69
CA VAL A 108 -12.23 -16.54 -5.45
C VAL A 108 -11.21 -17.25 -6.34
N ASP A 109 -10.50 -16.49 -7.14
CA ASP A 109 -9.37 -16.97 -7.94
C ASP A 109 -8.07 -16.38 -7.39
N HIS A 110 -7.57 -17.00 -6.32
CA HIS A 110 -6.44 -16.49 -5.57
C HIS A 110 -5.40 -17.59 -5.31
N ARG A 111 -4.12 -17.26 -5.57
CA ARG A 111 -2.98 -18.17 -5.39
C ARG A 111 -3.00 -19.40 -6.30
N ARG A 112 -3.69 -19.31 -7.42
CA ARG A 112 -3.67 -20.33 -8.46
C ARG A 112 -2.44 -20.11 -9.35
N VAL A 113 -1.75 -21.18 -9.68
CA VAL A 113 -0.59 -21.15 -10.59
C VAL A 113 -1.02 -21.61 -11.98
N GLU A 114 -0.82 -20.76 -12.97
CA GLU A 114 -1.05 -21.05 -14.39
C GLU A 114 0.29 -21.01 -15.15
N GLY A 115 0.83 -22.17 -15.47
CA GLY A 115 2.19 -22.27 -16.00
C GLY A 115 3.19 -21.68 -15.01
N ALA A 116 3.87 -20.60 -15.39
CA ALA A 116 4.79 -19.85 -14.52
C ALA A 116 4.17 -18.54 -13.97
N THR A 117 2.87 -18.34 -14.09
CA THR A 117 2.16 -17.14 -13.61
C THR A 117 1.37 -17.43 -12.34
N LEU A 118 1.53 -16.59 -11.32
CA LEU A 118 0.71 -16.64 -10.11
C LEU A 118 -0.51 -15.73 -10.25
N VAL A 119 -1.72 -16.31 -10.14
CA VAL A 119 -2.99 -15.57 -10.15
C VAL A 119 -3.32 -15.08 -8.75
N LEU A 120 -3.57 -13.79 -8.60
CA LEU A 120 -3.88 -13.12 -7.34
C LEU A 120 -5.19 -12.34 -7.45
N ASP A 121 -6.20 -12.74 -6.66
CA ASP A 121 -7.40 -11.92 -6.47
C ASP A 121 -7.04 -10.64 -5.71
N VAL A 122 -7.40 -9.48 -6.26
CA VAL A 122 -7.03 -8.18 -5.69
C VAL A 122 -7.69 -7.95 -4.33
N GLY A 123 -8.92 -8.42 -4.14
CA GLY A 123 -9.63 -8.29 -2.86
C GLY A 123 -8.96 -9.12 -1.75
N MET A 124 -8.59 -10.38 -2.07
CA MET A 124 -7.87 -11.25 -1.15
C MET A 124 -6.47 -10.72 -0.82
N LEU A 125 -5.72 -10.28 -1.84
CA LEU A 125 -4.40 -9.67 -1.64
C LEU A 125 -4.49 -8.43 -0.73
N THR A 126 -5.53 -7.61 -0.92
CA THR A 126 -5.79 -6.43 -0.07
C THR A 126 -6.08 -6.85 1.37
N THR A 127 -6.90 -7.88 1.56
CA THR A 127 -7.24 -8.39 2.90
C THR A 127 -5.99 -8.90 3.63
N GLU A 128 -5.15 -9.67 2.95
CA GLU A 128 -3.89 -10.18 3.51
C GLU A 128 -2.92 -9.07 3.87
N MET A 129 -2.78 -8.08 2.99
CA MET A 129 -1.91 -6.92 3.23
C MET A 129 -2.40 -6.11 4.42
N THR A 130 -3.70 -5.82 4.50
CA THR A 130 -4.32 -5.13 5.64
C THR A 130 -4.09 -5.88 6.95
N ALA A 131 -4.25 -7.20 6.94
CA ALA A 131 -3.97 -8.02 8.11
C ALA A 131 -2.48 -7.96 8.53
N GLY A 132 -1.56 -7.91 7.57
CA GLY A 132 -0.13 -7.71 7.83
C GLY A 132 0.15 -6.37 8.50
N VAL A 133 -0.41 -5.28 7.98
CA VAL A 133 -0.27 -3.94 8.58
C VAL A 133 -0.86 -3.90 9.98
N ARG A 134 -2.02 -4.50 10.22
CA ARG A 134 -2.62 -4.56 11.57
C ARG A 134 -1.74 -5.35 12.56
N ARG A 135 -1.10 -6.45 12.13
CA ARG A 135 -0.11 -7.16 12.97
C ARG A 135 1.08 -6.28 13.30
N TRP A 136 1.60 -5.53 12.33
CA TRP A 136 2.69 -4.56 12.50
C TRP A 136 2.29 -3.46 13.50
N ILE A 137 1.10 -2.86 13.37
CA ILE A 137 0.57 -1.87 14.33
C ILE A 137 0.55 -2.46 15.74
N GLN A 138 -0.07 -3.63 15.93
CA GLN A 138 -0.17 -4.30 17.22
C GLN A 138 1.21 -4.64 17.82
N HIS A 139 2.17 -5.01 16.98
CA HIS A 139 3.54 -5.29 17.43
C HIS A 139 4.18 -4.06 18.07
N HIS A 140 4.10 -2.90 17.41
CA HIS A 140 4.72 -1.66 17.91
C HIS A 140 3.94 -1.06 19.08
N GLU A 141 2.64 -1.18 19.13
CA GLU A 141 1.84 -0.76 20.29
C GLU A 141 2.14 -1.58 21.55
N ARG A 142 2.48 -2.86 21.38
CA ARG A 142 2.94 -3.73 22.51
C ARG A 142 4.40 -3.48 22.90
N ASN A 143 5.20 -2.88 22.02
CA ASN A 143 6.62 -2.60 22.21
C ASN A 143 6.95 -1.10 22.04
N PRO A 144 6.28 -0.19 22.79
CA PRO A 144 6.34 1.25 22.54
C PRO A 144 7.70 1.88 22.84
N SER A 145 8.60 1.16 23.50
CA SER A 145 9.93 1.62 23.89
C SER A 145 11.05 1.09 22.98
N SER A 146 10.71 0.34 21.90
CA SER A 146 11.71 -0.13 20.95
C SER A 146 12.31 1.02 20.14
N SER A 147 13.47 0.80 19.52
CA SER A 147 14.10 1.76 18.60
C SER A 147 13.21 2.08 17.42
N GLU A 148 12.58 1.06 16.86
CA GLU A 148 11.65 1.16 15.74
C GLU A 148 10.41 2.00 16.12
N ALA A 149 9.86 1.78 17.32
CA ALA A 149 8.74 2.59 17.84
C ALA A 149 9.12 4.08 18.00
N ALA A 150 10.38 4.36 18.39
CA ALA A 150 10.88 5.73 18.43
C ALA A 150 11.00 6.36 17.02
N TYR A 151 11.43 5.58 16.03
CA TYR A 151 11.46 6.02 14.63
C TYR A 151 10.06 6.28 14.10
N ILE A 152 9.11 5.39 14.34
CA ILE A 152 7.71 5.58 13.98
C ILE A 152 7.16 6.88 14.57
N GLN A 153 7.33 7.12 15.87
CA GLN A 153 6.86 8.34 16.53
C GLN A 153 7.42 9.61 15.86
N ARG A 154 8.67 9.57 15.42
CA ARG A 154 9.34 10.69 14.74
C ARG A 154 8.87 10.87 13.30
N ASN A 155 8.69 9.77 12.56
CA ASN A 155 8.42 9.78 11.12
C ASN A 155 6.92 9.94 10.80
N LEU A 156 6.03 9.58 11.74
CA LEU A 156 4.58 9.61 11.54
C LEU A 156 4.01 10.99 11.11
N PRO A 157 4.52 12.14 11.62
CA PRO A 157 4.03 13.45 11.16
C PRO A 157 4.26 13.74 9.67
N ALA A 158 5.19 13.03 9.02
CA ALA A 158 5.48 13.18 7.60
C ALA A 158 4.52 12.41 6.68
N LEU A 159 3.64 11.56 7.22
CA LEU A 159 2.64 10.87 6.41
C LEU A 159 1.70 11.84 5.71
N ILE A 160 1.28 11.46 4.50
CA ILE A 160 0.32 12.22 3.70
C ILE A 160 -0.96 12.46 4.51
N ARG A 161 -1.41 13.72 4.51
CA ARG A 161 -2.67 14.13 5.11
C ARG A 161 -3.54 14.74 4.03
N VAL A 162 -4.74 14.18 3.82
CA VAL A 162 -5.73 14.81 2.95
C VAL A 162 -6.49 15.84 3.78
N ARG A 163 -6.46 17.08 3.34
CA ARG A 163 -7.31 18.14 3.90
C ARG A 163 -8.58 18.23 3.09
N GLN A 164 -9.73 18.16 3.74
CA GLN A 164 -10.98 18.55 3.09
C GLN A 164 -10.95 20.06 2.83
N PHE A 165 -11.30 20.49 1.62
CA PHE A 165 -11.51 21.90 1.37
C PHE A 165 -12.67 22.39 2.23
N PRO A 166 -12.53 23.50 2.96
CA PRO A 166 -13.53 24.00 3.91
C PRO A 166 -14.81 24.51 3.24
N PHE A 167 -14.85 24.55 1.89
CA PHE A 167 -16.03 25.04 1.15
C PHE A 167 -16.66 23.90 0.38
N PRO A 168 -17.95 23.57 0.66
CA PRO A 168 -18.72 22.81 -0.30
C PRO A 168 -18.73 23.62 -1.62
N PRO A 169 -18.62 22.98 -2.79
CA PRO A 169 -18.75 23.69 -4.05
C PRO A 169 -20.11 24.37 -4.04
N THR A 170 -20.13 25.70 -4.02
CA THR A 170 -21.35 26.47 -4.19
C THR A 170 -21.87 26.11 -5.57
N ALA A 171 -23.08 25.57 -5.65
CA ALA A 171 -23.71 25.25 -6.92
C ALA A 171 -23.69 26.54 -7.79
N GLY A 172 -22.94 26.50 -8.91
CA GLY A 172 -22.78 27.63 -9.82
C GLY A 172 -21.46 28.41 -9.69
N ALA A 173 -20.54 28.08 -8.79
CA ALA A 173 -19.23 28.69 -8.82
C ALA A 173 -18.41 28.18 -10.03
N PRO A 174 -17.80 29.07 -10.86
CA PRO A 174 -16.92 28.64 -11.94
C PRO A 174 -15.74 27.85 -11.34
N LEU A 175 -15.38 26.74 -12.00
CA LEU A 175 -14.22 25.98 -11.63
C LEU A 175 -12.98 26.88 -11.59
N PRO A 176 -12.11 26.75 -10.59
CA PRO A 176 -10.86 27.51 -10.57
C PRO A 176 -10.11 27.21 -11.86
N VAL A 177 -9.82 28.26 -12.63
CA VAL A 177 -9.03 28.13 -13.87
C VAL A 177 -7.66 27.61 -13.46
N SER A 178 -7.26 26.48 -14.02
CA SER A 178 -5.90 25.96 -13.82
C SER A 178 -4.90 27.05 -14.14
N PRO A 179 -3.86 27.28 -13.30
CA PRO A 179 -2.85 28.27 -13.61
C PRO A 179 -2.21 27.93 -14.96
N THR A 180 -2.25 28.87 -15.88
CA THR A 180 -1.59 28.79 -17.19
C THR A 180 -0.10 28.54 -16.93
N ILE A 181 0.41 27.39 -17.35
CA ILE A 181 1.84 27.10 -17.32
C ILE A 181 2.50 28.07 -18.29
N ILE A 182 3.12 29.13 -17.75
CA ILE A 182 3.96 30.03 -18.53
C ILE A 182 5.24 29.25 -18.83
N ASN A 183 5.34 28.71 -20.05
CA ASN A 183 6.59 28.20 -20.60
C ASN A 183 7.58 29.38 -20.70
N ARG A 184 8.50 29.51 -19.77
CA ARG A 184 9.69 30.35 -19.95
C ARG A 184 10.69 29.60 -20.79
N SER A 185 10.60 29.80 -22.10
CA SER A 185 11.70 29.49 -23.04
C SER A 185 12.78 30.57 -22.86
N SER A 186 13.95 30.16 -22.45
CA SER A 186 15.21 30.84 -22.67
C SER A 186 16.34 29.85 -22.53
#